data_545458615b9ad6b98b66859fa290e703
#
_entry.id   545458615b9ad6b98b66859fa290e703
#
_cell.length_a   1.000
_cell.length_b   1.000
_cell.length_c   1.000
_cell.angle_alpha   90.00
_cell.angle_beta   90.00
_cell.angle_gamma   90.00
#
_symmetry.space_group_name_H-M   'P 1'
#
loop_
_entity.id
_entity.type
_entity.pdbx_description
1 polymer ?
#
loop_
_entity_poly.entity_id
_entity_poly.type
_entity_poly.pdbx_seq_one_letter_code
_entity_poly.pdbx_strand_id
1 'polypeptide(L)'
;GYQQSTQLESIQFVLARKTGAILDESTFHPAVIEGVERQARRHGMSTSFVSLDFSDLAAVRPQVEGLIADPSAAIVLMGTELGEEDYALFANAAAHLIVLDGWSDRQYFDAVVIANTDSVLRAVDHLIEKGHKQIGYLAGDLRIRNFKDRERGYRQALEDAGLTPNPAWRITLGTTLEGAYRDMGAWLDAVSRDDLPTAFFAENDVLAVGAMRALSEHGIRVPDDISMIGFDDLSVGAFSNPPLTTVHVPKHEVGEIAVRRLVGNIRNPKSYTCKTAVSTYFVERQSVREI
;
A
#
# COMPACT_ATOMS: atom_id res chain seq x y z
N GLY A 1 -6.59 -35.29 29.97
CA GLY A 1 -6.02 -35.44 28.69
C GLY A 1 -5.06 -34.29 28.45
N TYR A 2 -3.78 -34.57 28.25
CA TYR A 2 -2.79 -33.60 27.78
C TYR A 2 -3.23 -33.14 26.38
N GLN A 3 -3.63 -31.88 26.23
CA GLN A 3 -3.64 -31.24 24.93
C GLN A 3 -2.17 -31.11 24.50
N GLN A 4 -1.77 -31.88 23.51
CA GLN A 4 -0.56 -31.61 22.76
C GLN A 4 -0.72 -30.19 22.17
N SER A 5 -0.03 -29.22 22.74
CA SER A 5 0.16 -27.94 22.08
C SER A 5 0.89 -28.25 20.78
N THR A 6 0.20 -28.15 19.67
CA THR A 6 0.82 -28.22 18.33
C THR A 6 1.85 -27.09 18.31
N GLN A 7 3.11 -27.46 18.48
CA GLN A 7 4.21 -26.49 18.47
C GLN A 7 4.35 -26.08 17.01
N LEU A 8 3.87 -24.88 16.69
CA LEU A 8 4.07 -24.28 15.37
C LEU A 8 5.56 -24.09 15.15
N GLU A 9 6.10 -24.77 14.15
CA GLU A 9 7.53 -24.72 13.81
C GLU A 9 7.83 -23.72 12.71
N SER A 10 6.82 -23.38 11.87
CA SER A 10 7.01 -22.50 10.73
C SER A 10 5.78 -21.66 10.40
N ILE A 11 6.04 -20.51 9.76
CA ILE A 11 5.05 -19.64 9.12
C ILE A 11 5.25 -19.72 7.63
N GLN A 12 4.18 -19.91 6.87
CA GLN A 12 4.18 -19.80 5.42
C GLN A 12 3.83 -18.38 5.04
N PHE A 13 4.78 -17.65 4.46
CA PHE A 13 4.52 -16.36 3.84
C PHE A 13 4.10 -16.57 2.39
N VAL A 14 2.86 -16.22 2.10
CA VAL A 14 2.26 -16.38 0.77
C VAL A 14 2.23 -15.04 0.07
N LEU A 15 3.03 -14.90 -0.99
CA LEU A 15 3.02 -13.72 -1.86
C LEU A 15 2.03 -13.96 -3.01
N ALA A 16 0.88 -13.31 -2.92
CA ALA A 16 -0.15 -13.36 -3.97
C ALA A 16 0.14 -12.29 -5.04
N ARG A 17 0.47 -12.73 -6.25
CA ARG A 17 0.81 -11.87 -7.39
C ARG A 17 -0.30 -11.94 -8.44
N LYS A 18 -0.84 -10.79 -8.83
CA LYS A 18 -1.82 -10.70 -9.94
C LYS A 18 -1.19 -10.09 -11.18
N THR A 19 -0.51 -8.97 -11.04
CA THR A 19 0.28 -8.34 -12.10
C THR A 19 1.76 -8.31 -11.76
N GLY A 20 2.10 -8.25 -10.48
CA GLY A 20 3.45 -8.09 -9.96
C GLY A 20 3.98 -6.65 -10.05
N ALA A 21 3.31 -5.77 -10.78
CA ALA A 21 3.83 -4.42 -11.06
C ALA A 21 4.03 -3.57 -9.78
N ILE A 22 3.19 -3.74 -8.76
CA ILE A 22 3.35 -3.04 -7.49
C ILE A 22 4.41 -3.73 -6.61
N LEU A 23 4.45 -5.06 -6.65
CA LEU A 23 5.33 -5.86 -5.81
C LEU A 23 6.80 -5.74 -6.23
N ASP A 24 7.08 -5.58 -7.53
CA ASP A 24 8.43 -5.61 -8.09
C ASP A 24 9.12 -4.22 -8.08
N GLU A 25 8.35 -3.14 -8.16
CA GLU A 25 8.88 -1.77 -8.28
C GLU A 25 9.28 -1.13 -6.93
N SER A 26 8.89 -1.73 -5.80
CA SER A 26 8.98 -1.09 -4.49
C SER A 26 9.80 -1.89 -3.48
N THR A 27 10.63 -1.21 -2.69
CA THR A 27 11.29 -1.77 -1.50
C THR A 27 10.35 -1.93 -0.31
N PHE A 28 9.06 -1.62 -0.46
CA PHE A 28 8.03 -1.76 0.56
C PHE A 28 7.88 -3.21 1.03
N HIS A 29 7.61 -4.14 0.10
CA HIS A 29 7.34 -5.53 0.41
C HIS A 29 8.55 -6.27 1.04
N PRO A 30 9.78 -6.12 0.55
CA PRO A 30 10.96 -6.67 1.22
C PRO A 30 11.10 -6.27 2.69
N ALA A 31 10.82 -5.00 3.04
CA ALA A 31 10.88 -4.53 4.42
C ALA A 31 9.78 -5.14 5.30
N VAL A 32 8.57 -5.33 4.76
CA VAL A 32 7.48 -6.03 5.45
C VAL A 32 7.83 -7.49 5.69
N ILE A 33 8.38 -8.18 4.68
CA ILE A 33 8.84 -9.57 4.78
C ILE A 33 9.91 -9.72 5.86
N GLU A 34 10.89 -8.82 5.91
CA GLU A 34 11.91 -8.81 6.96
C GLU A 34 11.28 -8.69 8.36
N GLY A 35 10.25 -7.86 8.52
CA GLY A 35 9.47 -7.75 9.76
C GLY A 35 8.81 -9.07 10.16
N VAL A 36 8.21 -9.78 9.19
CA VAL A 36 7.59 -11.10 9.40
C VAL A 36 8.65 -12.11 9.86
N GLU A 37 9.77 -12.22 9.14
CA GLU A 37 10.86 -13.14 9.48
C GLU A 37 11.46 -12.86 10.87
N ARG A 38 11.73 -11.59 11.17
CA ARG A 38 12.27 -11.16 12.45
C ARG A 38 11.35 -11.57 13.62
N GLN A 39 10.05 -11.37 13.46
CA GLN A 39 9.08 -11.72 14.50
C GLN A 39 8.85 -13.23 14.59
N ALA A 40 8.85 -13.95 13.48
CA ALA A 40 8.78 -15.42 13.49
C ALA A 40 9.95 -16.02 14.27
N ARG A 41 11.19 -15.57 14.00
CA ARG A 41 12.39 -16.00 14.76
C ARG A 41 12.29 -15.73 16.25
N ARG A 42 11.68 -14.59 16.68
CA ARG A 42 11.45 -14.31 18.12
C ARG A 42 10.50 -15.31 18.78
N HIS A 43 9.64 -15.96 18.01
CA HIS A 43 8.77 -17.04 18.47
C HIS A 43 9.39 -18.44 18.31
N GLY A 44 10.65 -18.54 17.86
CA GLY A 44 11.31 -19.81 17.59
C GLY A 44 10.84 -20.51 16.32
N MET A 45 10.21 -19.76 15.40
CA MET A 45 9.62 -20.28 14.16
C MET A 45 10.50 -19.93 12.96
N SER A 46 10.53 -20.83 11.97
CA SER A 46 11.07 -20.55 10.64
C SER A 46 10.02 -19.90 9.75
N THR A 47 10.46 -19.28 8.64
CA THR A 47 9.56 -18.75 7.61
C THR A 47 9.85 -19.44 6.28
N SER A 48 8.82 -19.95 5.63
CA SER A 48 8.88 -20.45 4.26
C SER A 48 8.11 -19.51 3.34
N PHE A 49 8.52 -19.45 2.07
CA PHE A 49 7.94 -18.55 1.07
C PHE A 49 7.23 -19.33 -0.01
N VAL A 50 6.02 -18.91 -0.33
CA VAL A 50 5.21 -19.44 -1.43
C VAL A 50 4.77 -18.26 -2.29
N SER A 51 5.05 -18.30 -3.60
CA SER A 51 4.53 -17.33 -4.55
C SER A 51 3.38 -17.97 -5.32
N LEU A 52 2.23 -17.32 -5.33
CA LEU A 52 1.03 -17.75 -6.05
C LEU A 52 0.67 -16.73 -7.13
N ASP A 53 0.43 -17.22 -8.34
CA ASP A 53 0.03 -16.39 -9.48
C ASP A 53 -1.49 -16.35 -9.61
N PHE A 54 -2.07 -15.20 -9.27
CA PHE A 54 -3.50 -14.92 -9.33
C PHE A 54 -3.94 -14.31 -10.68
N SER A 55 -3.08 -14.28 -11.69
CA SER A 55 -3.48 -13.89 -13.04
C SER A 55 -4.44 -14.91 -13.69
N ASP A 56 -4.37 -16.17 -13.26
CA ASP A 56 -5.28 -17.25 -13.66
C ASP A 56 -5.87 -17.94 -12.42
N LEU A 57 -7.12 -17.59 -12.10
CA LEU A 57 -7.85 -18.16 -10.95
C LEU A 57 -8.08 -19.67 -11.05
N ALA A 58 -8.21 -20.22 -12.25
CA ALA A 58 -8.41 -21.66 -12.43
C ALA A 58 -7.13 -22.45 -12.11
N ALA A 59 -5.98 -21.91 -12.51
CA ALA A 59 -4.68 -22.52 -12.26
C ALA A 59 -4.21 -22.40 -10.81
N VAL A 60 -4.52 -21.27 -10.12
CA VAL A 60 -4.10 -21.03 -8.73
C VAL A 60 -5.01 -21.74 -7.72
N ARG A 61 -6.28 -21.96 -8.03
CA ARG A 61 -7.26 -22.57 -7.10
C ARG A 61 -6.78 -23.86 -6.43
N PRO A 62 -6.32 -24.92 -7.15
CA PRO A 62 -5.88 -26.14 -6.49
C PRO A 62 -4.65 -25.91 -5.59
N GLN A 63 -3.79 -24.94 -5.89
CA GLN A 63 -2.64 -24.59 -5.07
C GLN A 63 -3.10 -23.94 -3.75
N VAL A 64 -4.08 -23.03 -3.82
CA VAL A 64 -4.69 -22.41 -2.64
C VAL A 64 -5.40 -23.47 -1.79
N GLU A 65 -6.23 -24.33 -2.41
CA GLU A 65 -6.94 -25.40 -1.71
C GLU A 65 -5.99 -26.34 -0.96
N GLY A 66 -4.88 -26.75 -1.58
CA GLY A 66 -3.85 -27.54 -0.91
C GLY A 66 -3.17 -26.81 0.25
N LEU A 67 -2.92 -25.52 0.08
CA LEU A 67 -2.26 -24.69 1.10
C LEU A 67 -3.13 -24.50 2.35
N ILE A 68 -4.43 -24.23 2.17
CA ILE A 68 -5.36 -23.92 3.27
C ILE A 68 -6.01 -25.15 3.92
N ALA A 69 -5.80 -26.34 3.37
CA ALA A 69 -6.39 -27.59 3.87
C ALA A 69 -5.77 -28.09 5.19
N ASP A 70 -4.53 -27.74 5.47
CA ASP A 70 -3.82 -28.18 6.68
C ASP A 70 -4.18 -27.31 7.90
N PRO A 71 -4.95 -27.83 8.89
CA PRO A 71 -5.32 -27.07 10.08
C PRO A 71 -4.14 -26.71 10.99
N SER A 72 -2.98 -27.32 10.80
CA SER A 72 -1.76 -26.99 11.54
C SER A 72 -0.94 -25.89 10.88
N ALA A 73 -1.24 -25.52 9.63
CA ALA A 73 -0.51 -24.48 8.90
C ALA A 73 -0.81 -23.08 9.46
N ALA A 74 0.24 -22.26 9.51
CA ALA A 74 0.14 -20.83 9.85
C ALA A 74 0.56 -20.00 8.64
N ILE A 75 -0.37 -19.19 8.14
CA ILE A 75 -0.23 -18.47 6.86
C ILE A 75 -0.30 -16.97 7.09
N VAL A 76 0.71 -16.24 6.60
CA VAL A 76 0.66 -14.79 6.38
C VAL A 76 0.47 -14.55 4.88
N LEU A 77 -0.71 -14.11 4.48
CA LEU A 77 -1.07 -13.85 3.09
C LEU A 77 -0.84 -12.38 2.74
N MET A 78 0.15 -12.08 1.91
CA MET A 78 0.32 -10.74 1.33
C MET A 78 -0.74 -10.51 0.27
N GLY A 79 -1.73 -9.68 0.60
CA GLY A 79 -2.94 -9.48 -0.19
C GLY A 79 -3.00 -8.16 -0.96
N THR A 80 -1.88 -7.47 -1.17
CA THR A 80 -1.82 -6.12 -1.77
C THR A 80 -2.57 -6.03 -3.12
N GLU A 81 -2.40 -7.02 -3.99
CA GLU A 81 -3.01 -7.05 -5.33
C GLU A 81 -4.33 -7.82 -5.40
N LEU A 82 -4.77 -8.45 -4.29
CA LEU A 82 -5.96 -9.30 -4.30
C LEU A 82 -7.27 -8.50 -4.32
N GLY A 83 -8.24 -9.01 -5.06
CA GLY A 83 -9.63 -8.57 -5.09
C GLY A 83 -10.58 -9.53 -4.36
N GLU A 84 -11.88 -9.18 -4.32
CA GLU A 84 -12.89 -9.97 -3.60
C GLU A 84 -13.01 -11.41 -4.10
N GLU A 85 -12.89 -11.64 -5.41
CA GLU A 85 -12.94 -12.97 -6.02
C GLU A 85 -11.75 -13.85 -5.62
N ASP A 86 -10.58 -13.23 -5.42
CA ASP A 86 -9.35 -13.90 -5.00
C ASP A 86 -9.46 -14.32 -3.53
N TYR A 87 -9.95 -13.43 -2.66
CA TYR A 87 -10.18 -13.72 -1.24
C TYR A 87 -11.21 -14.84 -1.03
N ALA A 88 -12.18 -15.01 -1.92
CA ALA A 88 -13.16 -16.08 -1.83
C ALA A 88 -12.53 -17.48 -1.84
N LEU A 89 -11.34 -17.64 -2.44
CA LEU A 89 -10.60 -18.90 -2.42
C LEU A 89 -10.13 -19.31 -1.02
N PHE A 90 -9.96 -18.35 -0.11
CA PHE A 90 -9.50 -18.55 1.27
C PHE A 90 -10.64 -18.64 2.29
N ALA A 91 -11.90 -18.47 1.87
CA ALA A 91 -13.06 -18.34 2.78
C ALA A 91 -13.25 -19.52 3.74
N ASN A 92 -12.86 -20.73 3.31
CA ASN A 92 -13.02 -21.97 4.09
C ASN A 92 -11.66 -22.54 4.53
N ALA A 93 -10.68 -21.68 4.80
CA ALA A 93 -9.37 -22.13 5.27
C ALA A 93 -9.47 -22.90 6.58
N ALA A 94 -8.96 -24.12 6.60
CA ALA A 94 -8.73 -24.86 7.85
C ALA A 94 -7.44 -24.36 8.53
N ALA A 95 -6.48 -23.88 7.75
CA ALA A 95 -5.24 -23.26 8.20
C ALA A 95 -5.49 -21.97 8.99
N HIS A 96 -4.56 -21.65 9.90
CA HIS A 96 -4.54 -20.36 10.57
C HIS A 96 -4.04 -19.28 9.58
N LEU A 97 -4.89 -18.31 9.27
CA LEU A 97 -4.62 -17.30 8.25
C LEU A 97 -4.72 -15.88 8.81
N ILE A 98 -3.76 -15.05 8.44
CA ILE A 98 -3.87 -13.58 8.56
C ILE A 98 -3.54 -12.93 7.22
N VAL A 99 -4.36 -11.96 6.81
CA VAL A 99 -4.14 -11.15 5.61
C VAL A 99 -3.28 -9.95 5.98
N LEU A 100 -2.30 -9.65 5.16
CA LEU A 100 -1.37 -8.55 5.32
C LEU A 100 -1.45 -7.61 4.11
N ASP A 101 -1.54 -6.31 4.37
CA ASP A 101 -1.61 -5.25 3.36
C ASP A 101 -2.79 -5.37 2.37
N GLY A 102 -3.89 -5.95 2.84
CA GLY A 102 -5.12 -6.10 2.09
C GLY A 102 -6.24 -6.65 2.97
N TRP A 103 -7.46 -6.64 2.47
CA TRP A 103 -8.62 -7.26 3.15
C TRP A 103 -9.78 -7.41 2.19
N SER A 104 -10.77 -8.22 2.59
CA SER A 104 -12.07 -8.37 1.92
C SER A 104 -13.16 -7.63 2.69
N ASP A 105 -14.13 -7.08 1.96
CA ASP A 105 -15.37 -6.55 2.53
C ASP A 105 -16.45 -7.65 2.68
N ARG A 106 -16.23 -8.80 2.05
CA ARG A 106 -17.20 -9.91 1.96
C ARG A 106 -16.81 -11.14 2.77
N GLN A 107 -15.52 -11.29 3.07
CA GLN A 107 -14.98 -12.42 3.83
C GLN A 107 -14.38 -11.94 5.14
N TYR A 108 -14.56 -12.74 6.21
CA TYR A 108 -14.05 -12.41 7.54
C TYR A 108 -12.67 -13.03 7.74
N PHE A 109 -11.63 -12.18 7.67
CA PHE A 109 -10.26 -12.56 7.98
C PHE A 109 -9.68 -11.68 9.08
N ASP A 110 -8.76 -12.23 9.88
CA ASP A 110 -7.83 -11.36 10.59
C ASP A 110 -6.95 -10.66 9.56
N ALA A 111 -6.81 -9.35 9.69
CA ALA A 111 -6.02 -8.56 8.75
C ALA A 111 -5.18 -7.50 9.46
N VAL A 112 -4.01 -7.21 8.90
CA VAL A 112 -3.18 -6.06 9.25
C VAL A 112 -3.07 -5.18 8.01
N VAL A 113 -3.54 -3.96 8.11
CA VAL A 113 -3.64 -3.01 7.02
C VAL A 113 -3.00 -1.67 7.40
N ILE A 114 -2.69 -0.85 6.42
CA ILE A 114 -2.23 0.52 6.64
C ILE A 114 -3.47 1.42 6.81
N ALA A 115 -3.40 2.42 7.70
CA ALA A 115 -4.43 3.44 7.87
C ALA A 115 -4.42 4.44 6.69
N ASN A 116 -4.67 3.94 5.47
CA ASN A 116 -4.51 4.70 4.23
C ASN A 116 -5.33 5.98 4.19
N THR A 117 -6.64 5.90 4.47
CA THR A 117 -7.56 7.04 4.41
C THR A 117 -7.12 8.15 5.36
N ASP A 118 -6.89 7.84 6.65
CA ASP A 118 -6.50 8.81 7.68
C ASP A 118 -5.14 9.44 7.38
N SER A 119 -4.22 8.64 6.82
CA SER A 119 -2.87 9.09 6.49
C SER A 119 -2.87 10.09 5.36
N VAL A 120 -3.66 9.84 4.31
CA VAL A 120 -3.77 10.74 3.17
C VAL A 120 -4.55 12.00 3.53
N LEU A 121 -5.60 11.88 4.34
CA LEU A 121 -6.32 13.03 4.86
C LEU A 121 -5.34 14.03 5.49
N ARG A 122 -4.49 13.58 6.42
CA ARG A 122 -3.47 14.44 7.07
C ARG A 122 -2.43 14.99 6.10
N ALA A 123 -2.01 14.20 5.10
CA ALA A 123 -1.04 14.66 4.10
C ALA A 123 -1.62 15.75 3.19
N VAL A 124 -2.89 15.64 2.82
CA VAL A 124 -3.58 16.66 2.01
C VAL A 124 -3.93 17.89 2.86
N ASP A 125 -4.31 17.71 4.14
CA ASP A 125 -4.50 18.81 5.09
C ASP A 125 -3.22 19.67 5.19
N HIS A 126 -2.04 19.04 5.22
CA HIS A 126 -0.77 19.76 5.22
C HIS A 126 -0.61 20.67 3.97
N LEU A 127 -1.02 20.20 2.77
CA LEU A 127 -1.03 21.07 1.57
C LEU A 127 -2.00 22.23 1.72
N ILE A 128 -3.19 21.99 2.29
CA ILE A 128 -4.20 23.01 2.51
C ILE A 128 -3.73 24.06 3.53
N GLU A 129 -3.09 23.62 4.63
CA GLU A 129 -2.47 24.47 5.64
C GLU A 129 -1.33 25.34 5.06
N LYS A 130 -0.60 24.83 4.05
CA LYS A 130 0.41 25.59 3.28
C LYS A 130 -0.19 26.53 2.24
N GLY A 131 -1.52 26.69 2.18
CA GLY A 131 -2.24 27.62 1.32
C GLY A 131 -2.73 27.03 0.00
N HIS A 132 -2.41 25.79 -0.34
CA HIS A 132 -2.84 25.16 -1.59
C HIS A 132 -4.35 24.91 -1.62
N LYS A 133 -5.01 25.40 -2.68
CA LYS A 133 -6.44 25.17 -2.95
C LYS A 133 -6.67 24.39 -4.24
N GLN A 134 -5.70 24.38 -5.12
CA GLN A 134 -5.70 23.68 -6.39
C GLN A 134 -4.77 22.47 -6.24
N ILE A 135 -5.33 21.36 -5.76
CA ILE A 135 -4.59 20.14 -5.44
C ILE A 135 -5.04 19.02 -6.37
N GLY A 136 -4.12 18.49 -7.15
CA GLY A 136 -4.36 17.35 -8.03
C GLY A 136 -4.02 16.01 -7.37
N TYR A 137 -4.40 14.93 -8.04
CA TYR A 137 -4.24 13.56 -7.57
C TYR A 137 -3.59 12.70 -8.64
N LEU A 138 -2.45 12.06 -8.32
CA LEU A 138 -1.76 11.12 -9.19
C LEU A 138 -2.13 9.70 -8.79
N ALA A 139 -2.96 9.06 -9.61
CA ALA A 139 -3.48 7.72 -9.41
C ALA A 139 -2.68 6.69 -10.21
N GLY A 140 -2.36 5.54 -9.63
CA GLY A 140 -1.85 4.39 -10.39
C GLY A 140 -2.95 3.75 -11.26
N ASP A 141 -2.58 3.20 -12.41
CA ASP A 141 -3.47 2.48 -13.31
C ASP A 141 -4.00 1.16 -12.72
N LEU A 142 -3.21 0.52 -11.85
CA LEU A 142 -3.66 -0.63 -11.06
C LEU A 142 -4.45 -0.14 -9.84
N ARG A 143 -5.75 -0.40 -9.85
CA ARG A 143 -6.67 0.08 -8.78
C ARG A 143 -6.76 -0.92 -7.61
N ILE A 144 -5.65 -1.12 -6.90
CA ILE A 144 -5.63 -1.91 -5.68
C ILE A 144 -6.44 -1.26 -4.56
N ARG A 145 -6.81 -2.02 -3.53
CA ARG A 145 -7.59 -1.55 -2.40
C ARG A 145 -6.95 -0.36 -1.68
N ASN A 146 -5.65 -0.45 -1.43
CA ASN A 146 -4.91 0.62 -0.75
C ASN A 146 -5.02 1.95 -1.51
N PHE A 147 -4.90 1.95 -2.83
CA PHE A 147 -5.02 3.16 -3.65
C PHE A 147 -6.43 3.75 -3.63
N LYS A 148 -7.47 2.90 -3.63
CA LYS A 148 -8.85 3.38 -3.47
C LYS A 148 -9.09 4.08 -2.13
N ASP A 149 -8.49 3.57 -1.06
CA ASP A 149 -8.62 4.17 0.26
C ASP A 149 -7.77 5.45 0.38
N ARG A 150 -6.62 5.53 -0.29
CA ARG A 150 -5.83 6.77 -0.40
C ARG A 150 -6.63 7.85 -1.15
N GLU A 151 -7.26 7.51 -2.26
CA GLU A 151 -8.13 8.44 -3.01
C GLU A 151 -9.33 8.92 -2.17
N ARG A 152 -9.90 8.05 -1.33
CA ARG A 152 -10.95 8.44 -0.39
C ARG A 152 -10.46 9.49 0.60
N GLY A 153 -9.28 9.30 1.19
CA GLY A 153 -8.67 10.27 2.11
C GLY A 153 -8.42 11.63 1.45
N TYR A 154 -7.93 11.65 0.21
CA TYR A 154 -7.75 12.87 -0.58
C TYR A 154 -9.09 13.62 -0.78
N ARG A 155 -10.13 12.90 -1.21
CA ARG A 155 -11.45 13.52 -1.43
C ARG A 155 -12.04 14.07 -0.14
N GLN A 156 -11.91 13.33 0.96
CA GLN A 156 -12.40 13.74 2.26
C GLN A 156 -11.71 15.01 2.75
N ALA A 157 -10.40 15.12 2.63
CA ALA A 157 -9.65 16.31 3.03
C ALA A 157 -10.09 17.56 2.25
N LEU A 158 -10.31 17.43 0.93
CA LEU A 158 -10.81 18.54 0.13
C LEU A 158 -12.24 18.94 0.54
N GLU A 159 -13.13 17.95 0.73
CA GLU A 159 -14.51 18.19 1.15
C GLU A 159 -14.58 18.92 2.51
N ASP A 160 -13.80 18.45 3.49
CA ASP A 160 -13.72 19.04 4.83
C ASP A 160 -13.23 20.50 4.79
N ALA A 161 -12.37 20.84 3.83
CA ALA A 161 -11.88 22.19 3.59
C ALA A 161 -12.80 23.03 2.68
N GLY A 162 -13.94 22.50 2.24
CA GLY A 162 -14.85 23.18 1.31
C GLY A 162 -14.28 23.33 -0.10
N LEU A 163 -13.30 22.51 -0.49
CA LEU A 163 -12.70 22.49 -1.81
C LEU A 163 -13.33 21.40 -2.68
N THR A 164 -13.47 21.69 -3.98
CA THR A 164 -14.01 20.72 -4.94
C THR A 164 -12.86 20.10 -5.74
N PRO A 165 -12.72 18.75 -5.76
CA PRO A 165 -11.75 18.10 -6.62
C PRO A 165 -11.99 18.46 -8.09
N ASN A 166 -10.94 18.89 -8.81
CA ASN A 166 -11.02 19.12 -10.25
C ASN A 166 -10.71 17.80 -10.98
N PRO A 167 -11.66 17.22 -11.75
CA PRO A 167 -11.43 15.98 -12.46
C PRO A 167 -10.27 16.03 -13.48
N ALA A 168 -9.95 17.21 -14.02
CA ALA A 168 -8.85 17.40 -14.97
C ALA A 168 -7.46 17.22 -14.30
N TRP A 169 -7.39 17.31 -12.98
CA TRP A 169 -6.15 17.11 -12.20
C TRP A 169 -6.06 15.72 -11.54
N ARG A 170 -7.02 14.83 -11.83
CA ARG A 170 -6.90 13.42 -11.48
C ARG A 170 -6.27 12.68 -12.64
N ILE A 171 -4.98 12.45 -12.54
CA ILE A 171 -4.16 11.87 -13.62
C ILE A 171 -3.89 10.41 -13.31
N THR A 172 -4.20 9.53 -14.26
CA THR A 172 -3.87 8.10 -14.15
C THR A 172 -2.52 7.86 -14.80
N LEU A 173 -1.61 7.28 -14.04
CA LEU A 173 -0.23 7.01 -14.42
C LEU A 173 0.04 5.50 -14.36
N GLY A 174 0.89 5.00 -15.26
CA GLY A 174 1.40 3.64 -15.13
C GLY A 174 2.09 3.45 -13.78
N THR A 175 1.85 2.30 -13.15
CA THR A 175 2.23 2.03 -11.74
C THR A 175 3.75 1.92 -11.55
N THR A 176 4.54 1.77 -12.64
CA THR A 176 6.00 1.75 -12.60
C THR A 176 6.61 3.15 -12.67
N LEU A 177 7.87 3.31 -12.27
CA LEU A 177 8.59 4.58 -12.35
C LEU A 177 8.62 5.14 -13.77
N GLU A 178 8.92 4.28 -14.75
CA GLU A 178 8.95 4.63 -16.17
C GLU A 178 7.54 4.95 -16.70
N GLY A 179 6.54 4.16 -16.32
CA GLY A 179 5.13 4.39 -16.67
C GLY A 179 4.64 5.74 -16.15
N ALA A 180 4.90 6.04 -14.89
CA ALA A 180 4.53 7.31 -14.28
C ALA A 180 5.20 8.51 -14.97
N TYR A 181 6.48 8.41 -15.29
CA TYR A 181 7.21 9.43 -16.03
C TYR A 181 6.63 9.66 -17.43
N ARG A 182 6.42 8.61 -18.20
CA ARG A 182 5.89 8.67 -19.58
C ARG A 182 4.48 9.28 -19.58
N ASP A 183 3.59 8.80 -18.73
CA ASP A 183 2.19 9.19 -18.76
C ASP A 183 2.00 10.61 -18.21
N MET A 184 2.80 11.02 -17.22
CA MET A 184 2.82 12.41 -16.76
C MET A 184 3.34 13.34 -17.84
N GLY A 185 4.39 12.95 -18.61
CA GLY A 185 4.88 13.71 -19.74
C GLY A 185 3.81 13.92 -20.81
N ALA A 186 3.10 12.85 -21.18
CA ALA A 186 2.01 12.92 -22.16
C ALA A 186 0.87 13.86 -21.70
N TRP A 187 0.54 13.86 -20.40
CA TRP A 187 -0.45 14.79 -19.85
C TRP A 187 0.04 16.24 -19.90
N LEU A 188 1.33 16.49 -19.58
CA LEU A 188 1.94 17.82 -19.62
C LEU A 188 2.02 18.40 -21.04
N ASP A 189 2.22 17.56 -22.06
CA ASP A 189 2.19 17.96 -23.47
C ASP A 189 0.79 18.44 -23.92
N ALA A 190 -0.28 17.99 -23.25
CA ALA A 190 -1.64 18.27 -23.62
C ALA A 190 -2.31 19.40 -22.80
N VAL A 191 -1.76 19.76 -21.62
CA VAL A 191 -2.33 20.75 -20.71
C VAL A 191 -1.64 22.11 -20.84
N SER A 192 -2.40 23.22 -20.70
CA SER A 192 -1.80 24.56 -20.60
C SER A 192 -1.15 24.75 -19.23
N ARG A 193 -0.05 25.51 -19.17
CA ARG A 193 0.59 25.87 -17.89
C ARG A 193 -0.35 26.61 -16.93
N ASP A 194 -1.26 27.41 -17.46
CA ASP A 194 -2.22 28.18 -16.68
C ASP A 194 -3.31 27.29 -16.03
N ASP A 195 -3.46 26.08 -16.55
CA ASP A 195 -4.44 25.10 -16.05
C ASP A 195 -3.83 24.09 -15.05
N LEU A 196 -2.56 24.24 -14.70
CA LEU A 196 -1.88 23.35 -13.75
C LEU A 196 -2.36 23.60 -12.31
N PRO A 197 -2.47 22.54 -11.48
CA PRO A 197 -2.70 22.72 -10.05
C PRO A 197 -1.42 23.24 -9.37
N THR A 198 -1.55 23.74 -8.14
CA THR A 198 -0.39 24.23 -7.36
C THR A 198 0.29 23.13 -6.57
N ALA A 199 -0.36 21.98 -6.41
CA ALA A 199 0.19 20.82 -5.74
C ALA A 199 -0.42 19.52 -6.27
N PHE A 200 0.34 18.41 -6.13
CA PHE A 200 -0.16 17.05 -6.31
C PHE A 200 0.06 16.20 -5.05
N PHE A 201 -0.92 15.36 -4.77
CA PHE A 201 -0.74 14.18 -3.94
C PHE A 201 -0.63 12.95 -4.85
N ALA A 202 0.41 12.15 -4.70
CA ALA A 202 0.63 10.91 -5.44
C ALA A 202 0.35 9.69 -4.54
N GLU A 203 -0.29 8.66 -5.10
CA GLU A 203 -0.67 7.44 -4.36
C GLU A 203 0.52 6.71 -3.75
N ASN A 204 1.73 6.84 -4.33
CA ASN A 204 2.98 6.38 -3.71
C ASN A 204 4.18 7.19 -4.23
N ASP A 205 5.36 6.92 -3.66
CA ASP A 205 6.60 7.62 -3.99
C ASP A 205 7.09 7.30 -5.42
N VAL A 206 6.81 6.12 -5.93
CA VAL A 206 7.18 5.72 -7.31
C VAL A 206 6.48 6.62 -8.32
N LEU A 207 5.16 6.81 -8.16
CA LEU A 207 4.37 7.72 -8.99
C LEU A 207 4.84 9.16 -8.85
N ALA A 208 5.11 9.60 -7.60
CA ALA A 208 5.57 10.96 -7.33
C ALA A 208 6.90 11.26 -8.03
N VAL A 209 7.88 10.37 -7.90
CA VAL A 209 9.23 10.58 -8.46
C VAL A 209 9.21 10.53 -10.00
N GLY A 210 8.44 9.59 -10.58
CA GLY A 210 8.23 9.54 -12.03
C GLY A 210 7.62 10.84 -12.57
N ALA A 211 6.56 11.33 -11.89
CA ALA A 211 5.92 12.60 -12.24
C ALA A 211 6.85 13.81 -12.05
N MET A 212 7.62 13.87 -10.95
CA MET A 212 8.58 14.95 -10.70
C MET A 212 9.65 15.04 -11.80
N ARG A 213 10.10 13.91 -12.32
CA ARG A 213 11.03 13.88 -13.43
C ARG A 213 10.41 14.47 -14.69
N ALA A 214 9.17 14.10 -15.04
CA ALA A 214 8.46 14.64 -16.18
C ALA A 214 8.24 16.16 -16.03
N LEU A 215 7.82 16.64 -14.85
CA LEU A 215 7.67 18.06 -14.54
C LEU A 215 8.97 18.82 -14.79
N SER A 216 10.10 18.31 -14.27
CA SER A 216 11.42 18.93 -14.44
C SER A 216 11.83 19.05 -15.92
N GLU A 217 11.61 18.02 -16.72
CA GLU A 217 11.91 18.04 -18.16
C GLU A 217 11.02 19.01 -18.95
N HIS A 218 9.81 19.31 -18.44
CA HIS A 218 8.93 20.37 -18.98
C HIS A 218 9.21 21.76 -18.38
N GLY A 219 10.29 21.92 -17.63
CA GLY A 219 10.67 23.19 -17.02
C GLY A 219 9.73 23.66 -15.91
N ILE A 220 9.01 22.73 -15.24
CA ILE A 220 8.16 22.97 -14.09
C ILE A 220 8.93 22.53 -12.85
N ARG A 221 9.14 23.46 -11.92
CA ARG A 221 10.00 23.23 -10.75
C ARG A 221 9.16 22.73 -9.57
N VAL A 222 9.68 21.73 -8.91
CA VAL A 222 9.18 21.27 -7.61
C VAL A 222 10.16 21.75 -6.52
N PRO A 223 9.72 22.47 -5.47
CA PRO A 223 8.34 22.86 -5.15
C PRO A 223 7.94 24.23 -5.72
N ASP A 224 8.80 24.96 -6.44
CA ASP A 224 8.60 26.39 -6.76
C ASP A 224 7.35 26.66 -7.62
N ASP A 225 7.06 25.79 -8.56
CA ASP A 225 5.87 25.92 -9.43
C ASP A 225 4.75 24.97 -8.97
N ILE A 226 5.09 23.72 -8.57
CA ILE A 226 4.15 22.71 -8.09
C ILE A 226 4.74 21.99 -6.88
N SER A 227 3.99 21.90 -5.78
CA SER A 227 4.31 21.07 -4.62
C SER A 227 3.95 19.61 -4.86
N MET A 228 4.70 18.67 -4.25
CA MET A 228 4.46 17.23 -4.41
C MET A 228 4.52 16.52 -3.05
N ILE A 229 3.53 15.66 -2.77
CA ILE A 229 3.57 14.71 -1.66
C ILE A 229 3.39 13.29 -2.21
N GLY A 230 4.22 12.35 -1.72
CA GLY A 230 4.13 10.93 -2.01
C GLY A 230 3.57 10.12 -0.83
N PHE A 231 3.78 8.80 -0.87
CA PHE A 231 3.38 7.85 0.16
C PHE A 231 4.30 6.64 0.12
N ASP A 232 4.58 6.02 1.25
CA ASP A 232 5.40 4.84 1.55
C ASP A 232 6.78 5.16 2.13
N ASP A 233 7.36 6.35 1.93
CA ASP A 233 8.71 6.75 2.34
C ASP A 233 9.76 5.76 1.82
N LEU A 234 9.84 5.67 0.49
CA LEU A 234 10.81 4.85 -0.21
C LEU A 234 12.12 5.62 -0.44
N SER A 235 13.23 4.88 -0.54
CA SER A 235 14.55 5.48 -0.79
C SER A 235 14.60 6.30 -2.08
N VAL A 236 13.87 5.92 -3.12
CA VAL A 236 13.78 6.68 -4.38
C VAL A 236 13.27 8.11 -4.15
N GLY A 237 12.31 8.31 -3.25
CA GLY A 237 11.80 9.63 -2.87
C GLY A 237 12.77 10.41 -1.99
N ALA A 238 13.46 9.75 -1.06
CA ALA A 238 14.45 10.38 -0.19
C ALA A 238 15.65 10.93 -0.98
N PHE A 239 16.04 10.26 -2.06
CA PHE A 239 17.15 10.64 -2.94
C PHE A 239 16.73 11.37 -4.22
N SER A 240 15.44 11.69 -4.40
CA SER A 240 14.98 12.55 -5.50
C SER A 240 15.46 13.99 -5.35
N ASN A 241 15.36 14.77 -6.40
CA ASN A 241 15.69 16.19 -6.36
C ASN A 241 14.49 17.05 -6.83
N PRO A 242 13.86 17.81 -5.91
CA PRO A 242 14.14 17.86 -4.47
C PRO A 242 13.76 16.56 -3.74
N PRO A 243 14.27 16.33 -2.49
CA PRO A 243 13.84 15.22 -1.66
C PRO A 243 12.33 15.29 -1.39
N LEU A 244 11.64 14.17 -1.59
CA LEU A 244 10.18 14.08 -1.59
C LEU A 244 9.61 14.08 -0.16
N THR A 245 8.70 15.00 0.12
CA THR A 245 7.80 14.97 1.28
C THR A 245 6.82 13.81 1.09
N THR A 246 6.66 12.98 2.11
CA THR A 246 5.91 11.72 1.98
C THR A 246 5.29 11.28 3.31
N VAL A 247 4.58 10.16 3.26
CA VAL A 247 4.02 9.48 4.43
C VAL A 247 4.84 8.22 4.70
N HIS A 248 5.44 8.12 5.87
CA HIS A 248 6.17 6.92 6.27
C HIS A 248 5.23 5.83 6.77
N VAL A 249 5.33 4.66 6.16
CA VAL A 249 4.70 3.44 6.63
C VAL A 249 5.72 2.64 7.45
N PRO A 250 5.40 2.25 8.70
CA PRO A 250 6.30 1.43 9.52
C PRO A 250 6.29 -0.04 9.03
N LYS A 251 6.97 -0.29 7.92
CA LYS A 251 6.89 -1.51 7.11
C LYS A 251 7.28 -2.77 7.90
N HIS A 252 8.38 -2.70 8.65
CA HIS A 252 8.83 -3.82 9.49
C HIS A 252 7.81 -4.14 10.58
N GLU A 253 7.28 -3.10 11.24
CA GLU A 253 6.29 -3.24 12.32
C GLU A 253 4.98 -3.82 11.80
N VAL A 254 4.56 -3.47 10.59
CA VAL A 254 3.38 -4.06 9.92
C VAL A 254 3.54 -5.58 9.82
N GLY A 255 4.70 -6.07 9.35
CA GLY A 255 5.02 -7.49 9.31
C GLY A 255 5.07 -8.15 10.70
N GLU A 256 5.71 -7.48 11.67
CA GLU A 256 5.78 -7.98 13.06
C GLU A 256 4.40 -8.10 13.72
N ILE A 257 3.53 -7.12 13.49
CA ILE A 257 2.16 -7.13 14.03
C ILE A 257 1.39 -8.31 13.47
N ALA A 258 1.52 -8.60 12.17
CA ALA A 258 0.85 -9.73 11.54
C ALA A 258 1.23 -11.06 12.23
N VAL A 259 2.52 -11.31 12.43
CA VAL A 259 2.98 -12.54 13.10
C VAL A 259 2.53 -12.59 14.57
N ARG A 260 2.65 -11.50 15.32
CA ARG A 260 2.17 -11.46 16.72
C ARG A 260 0.68 -11.80 16.83
N ARG A 261 -0.13 -11.26 15.92
CA ARG A 261 -1.57 -11.55 15.91
C ARG A 261 -1.86 -12.98 15.52
N LEU A 262 -1.22 -13.49 14.46
CA LEU A 262 -1.36 -14.87 14.01
C LEU A 262 -1.05 -15.85 15.15
N VAL A 263 0.14 -15.71 15.76
CA VAL A 263 0.57 -16.57 16.89
C VAL A 263 -0.34 -16.42 18.11
N GLY A 264 -0.78 -15.19 18.40
CA GLY A 264 -1.73 -14.91 19.47
C GLY A 264 -3.07 -15.62 19.27
N ASN A 265 -3.61 -15.60 18.05
CA ASN A 265 -4.88 -16.27 17.71
C ASN A 265 -4.75 -17.80 17.78
N ILE A 266 -3.61 -18.35 17.39
CA ILE A 266 -3.36 -19.79 17.47
C ILE A 266 -3.30 -20.26 18.94
N ARG A 267 -2.60 -19.50 19.79
CA ARG A 267 -2.49 -19.82 21.22
C ARG A 267 -3.80 -19.61 21.99
N ASN A 268 -4.58 -18.62 21.62
CA ASN A 268 -5.86 -18.26 22.22
C ASN A 268 -6.91 -18.01 21.12
N PRO A 269 -7.50 -19.08 20.55
CA PRO A 269 -8.49 -18.96 19.50
C PRO A 269 -9.67 -18.09 19.93
N LYS A 270 -10.10 -17.18 19.05
CA LYS A 270 -11.22 -16.27 19.27
C LYS A 270 -12.34 -16.57 18.29
N SER A 271 -13.57 -16.22 18.68
CA SER A 271 -14.76 -16.37 17.86
C SER A 271 -15.02 -15.19 16.91
N TYR A 272 -14.08 -14.23 16.84
CA TYR A 272 -14.18 -13.03 16.02
C TYR A 272 -12.86 -12.76 15.30
N THR A 273 -12.94 -12.10 14.18
CA THR A 273 -11.79 -11.60 13.42
C THR A 273 -11.60 -10.10 13.66
N CYS A 274 -10.39 -9.62 13.48
CA CYS A 274 -10.04 -8.21 13.62
C CYS A 274 -9.26 -7.69 12.42
N LYS A 275 -9.67 -6.52 11.93
CA LYS A 275 -8.85 -5.71 11.02
C LYS A 275 -8.06 -4.69 11.84
N THR A 276 -6.75 -4.83 11.88
CA THR A 276 -5.85 -3.92 12.60
C THR A 276 -5.26 -2.91 11.62
N ALA A 277 -5.62 -1.63 11.77
CA ALA A 277 -5.03 -0.55 10.98
C ALA A 277 -3.79 -0.01 11.68
N VAL A 278 -2.67 0.01 10.97
CA VAL A 278 -1.40 0.54 11.47
C VAL A 278 -1.25 2.00 11.04
N SER A 279 -1.07 2.88 12.02
CA SER A 279 -0.87 4.31 11.77
C SER A 279 0.47 4.59 11.11
N THR A 280 0.51 5.68 10.37
CA THR A 280 1.68 6.21 9.68
C THR A 280 2.13 7.51 10.33
N TYR A 281 3.24 8.06 9.86
CA TYR A 281 3.63 9.42 10.22
C TYR A 281 4.12 10.20 9.00
N PHE A 282 3.94 11.53 9.06
CA PHE A 282 4.30 12.44 7.98
C PHE A 282 5.80 12.74 8.00
N VAL A 283 6.44 12.77 6.83
CA VAL A 283 7.86 13.06 6.65
C VAL A 283 8.00 14.27 5.75
N GLU A 284 8.18 15.45 6.36
CA GLU A 284 8.40 16.68 5.62
C GLU A 284 9.84 16.72 5.08
N ARG A 285 9.97 17.01 3.78
CA ARG A 285 11.24 17.22 3.09
C ARG A 285 11.18 18.54 2.29
N GLN A 286 11.62 18.54 1.03
CA GLN A 286 11.81 19.77 0.26
C GLN A 286 10.88 19.92 -0.94
N SER A 287 9.93 19.01 -1.12
CA SER A 287 9.01 19.01 -2.29
C SER A 287 7.71 19.77 -2.09
N VAL A 288 7.54 20.44 -0.96
CA VAL A 288 6.35 21.28 -0.64
C VAL A 288 6.79 22.68 -0.26
N ARG A 289 6.11 23.68 -0.79
CA ARG A 289 6.26 25.09 -0.39
C ARG A 289 4.97 25.65 0.20
N GLU A 290 5.04 26.74 0.90
CA GLU A 290 3.93 27.60 1.30
C GLU A 290 3.62 28.61 0.19
N ILE A 291 2.32 28.92 -0.07
CA ILE A 291 1.87 29.89 -1.09
C ILE A 291 0.88 30.90 -0.53
#